data_dcd172cd0cc36a770f33adab011b2f0e
#
_entry.id   dcd172cd0cc36a770f33adab011b2f0e
#
_cell.length_a   1.000
_cell.length_b   1.000
_cell.length_c   1.000
_cell.angle_alpha   90.00
_cell.angle_beta   90.00
_cell.angle_gamma   90.00
#
_symmetry.space_group_name_H-M   'P 1'
#
loop_
_entity.id
_entity.type
_entity.pdbx_description
1 polymer ?
#
loop_
_entity_poly.entity_id
_entity_poly.type
_entity_poly.pdbx_seq_one_letter_code
_entity_poly.pdbx_strand_id
1 'polypeptide(L)'
;MSRSISLACAALVLALGAGAAVAQSRGAALEVRTPGLSAEGSVVVAVFDKEADWKSRDRPVRTQKVAAGPDSRLRIEGLAPGRYGLMVFHDKNNDGRLNTWPIGMPSEPYGFSNNARGRFGPASWQAASFEVRGDSVQTLRLR
;
A
#
# COMPACT_ATOMS: atom_id res chain seq x y z
N MET A 1 78.82 34.35 0.60
CA MET A 1 77.92 33.60 1.52
C MET A 1 76.47 34.07 1.26
N SER A 2 75.78 33.39 0.38
CA SER A 2 74.39 33.70 0.07
C SER A 2 73.53 32.48 0.38
N ARG A 3 72.61 32.61 1.31
CA ARG A 3 71.67 31.57 1.64
C ARG A 3 70.37 31.84 0.87
N SER A 4 70.08 31.01 -0.11
CA SER A 4 68.84 31.00 -0.82
C SER A 4 67.77 30.28 0.01
N ILE A 5 66.70 30.99 0.31
CA ILE A 5 65.53 30.44 0.99
C ILE A 5 64.50 30.07 -0.09
N SER A 6 64.31 28.79 -0.32
CA SER A 6 63.26 28.30 -1.23
C SER A 6 61.94 28.28 -0.51
N LEU A 7 60.98 29.10 -1.00
CA LEU A 7 59.57 29.05 -0.60
C LEU A 7 58.90 27.93 -1.34
N ALA A 8 58.49 26.89 -0.63
CA ALA A 8 57.62 25.84 -1.15
C ALA A 8 56.15 26.30 -1.01
N CYS A 9 55.52 26.61 -2.13
CA CYS A 9 54.04 26.81 -2.17
C CYS A 9 53.36 25.46 -2.13
N ALA A 10 52.76 25.13 -1.00
CA ALA A 10 51.83 24.00 -0.89
C ALA A 10 50.44 24.44 -1.41
N ALA A 11 50.07 23.94 -2.59
CA ALA A 11 48.74 24.11 -3.14
C ALA A 11 47.81 23.14 -2.47
N LEU A 12 46.92 23.68 -1.61
CA LEU A 12 45.85 22.91 -0.97
C LEU A 12 44.67 22.76 -1.97
N VAL A 13 44.56 21.58 -2.60
CA VAL A 13 43.41 21.24 -3.44
C VAL A 13 42.25 20.85 -2.52
N LEU A 14 41.29 21.77 -2.33
CA LEU A 14 39.98 21.44 -1.75
C LEU A 14 39.18 20.64 -2.78
N ALA A 15 39.11 19.33 -2.62
CA ALA A 15 38.15 18.50 -3.33
C ALA A 15 36.74 18.73 -2.71
N LEU A 16 35.91 19.54 -3.34
CA LEU A 16 34.49 19.58 -3.03
C LEU A 16 33.89 18.25 -3.50
N GLY A 17 33.75 17.33 -2.55
CA GLY A 17 32.94 16.13 -2.73
C GLY A 17 31.47 16.56 -2.77
N ALA A 18 30.92 16.71 -3.98
CA ALA A 18 29.47 16.78 -4.17
C ALA A 18 28.88 15.43 -3.80
N GLY A 19 28.51 15.27 -2.53
CA GLY A 19 27.71 14.15 -2.06
C GLY A 19 26.35 14.26 -2.75
N ALA A 20 26.15 13.48 -3.82
CA ALA A 20 24.84 13.25 -4.37
C ALA A 20 24.00 12.60 -3.24
N ALA A 21 23.16 13.39 -2.60
CA ALA A 21 22.11 12.88 -1.73
C ALA A 21 21.22 12.00 -2.59
N VAL A 22 21.41 10.69 -2.48
CA VAL A 22 20.46 9.71 -3.02
C VAL A 22 19.18 9.94 -2.25
N ALA A 23 18.27 10.68 -2.83
CA ALA A 23 16.91 10.78 -2.32
C ALA A 23 16.34 9.36 -2.37
N GLN A 24 16.40 8.66 -1.25
CA GLN A 24 15.65 7.42 -1.09
C GLN A 24 14.19 7.78 -1.36
N SER A 25 13.66 7.35 -2.47
CA SER A 25 12.26 7.47 -2.78
C SER A 25 11.52 6.68 -1.70
N ARG A 26 11.06 7.37 -0.66
CA ARG A 26 10.09 6.79 0.26
C ARG A 26 8.93 6.41 -0.62
N GLY A 27 8.65 5.10 -0.71
CA GLY A 27 7.53 4.63 -1.50
C GLY A 27 6.25 5.36 -1.10
N ALA A 28 5.30 5.40 -2.01
CA ALA A 28 4.02 6.06 -1.78
C ALA A 28 3.27 5.42 -0.60
N ALA A 29 2.49 6.21 0.10
CA ALA A 29 1.58 5.75 1.13
C ALA A 29 0.15 5.71 0.58
N LEU A 30 -0.53 4.59 0.82
CA LEU A 30 -1.93 4.40 0.50
C LEU A 30 -2.74 4.38 1.79
N GLU A 31 -3.64 5.34 1.96
CA GLU A 31 -4.61 5.33 3.04
C GLU A 31 -5.89 4.63 2.58
N VAL A 32 -6.30 3.60 3.30
CA VAL A 32 -7.56 2.88 3.08
C VAL A 32 -8.55 3.27 4.17
N ARG A 33 -9.71 3.76 3.79
CA ARG A 33 -10.80 4.17 4.69
C ARG A 33 -12.01 3.28 4.48
N THR A 34 -12.57 2.78 5.58
CA THR A 34 -13.78 1.95 5.57
C THR A 34 -14.79 2.50 6.58
N PRO A 35 -15.58 3.51 6.15
CA PRO A 35 -16.55 4.15 7.05
C PRO A 35 -17.76 3.27 7.32
N GLY A 36 -18.39 3.45 8.50
CA GLY A 36 -19.69 2.91 8.82
C GLY A 36 -19.70 1.45 9.26
N LEU A 37 -18.56 0.90 9.70
CA LEU A 37 -18.49 -0.44 10.26
C LEU A 37 -18.80 -0.47 11.76
N SER A 38 -19.28 -1.61 12.25
CA SER A 38 -19.35 -1.86 13.70
C SER A 38 -17.94 -1.96 14.29
N ALA A 39 -17.81 -1.66 15.59
CA ALA A 39 -16.54 -1.76 16.31
C ALA A 39 -16.20 -3.20 16.75
N GLU A 40 -16.59 -4.18 15.95
CA GLU A 40 -16.40 -5.61 16.20
C GLU A 40 -15.39 -6.17 15.22
N GLY A 41 -14.41 -6.93 15.72
CA GLY A 41 -13.40 -7.56 14.88
C GLY A 41 -12.41 -6.60 14.24
N SER A 42 -12.01 -6.89 13.02
CA SER A 42 -10.97 -6.18 12.28
C SER A 42 -11.37 -5.91 10.83
N VAL A 43 -10.77 -4.89 10.24
CA VAL A 43 -10.75 -4.71 8.78
C VAL A 43 -9.46 -5.30 8.25
N VAL A 44 -9.57 -6.22 7.32
CA VAL A 44 -8.44 -6.84 6.62
C VAL A 44 -8.33 -6.29 5.21
N VAL A 45 -7.14 -5.84 4.83
CA VAL A 45 -6.85 -5.29 3.51
C VAL A 45 -5.77 -6.13 2.84
N ALA A 46 -6.10 -6.72 1.70
CA ALA A 46 -5.16 -7.41 0.83
C ALA A 46 -4.88 -6.55 -0.41
N VAL A 47 -3.62 -6.32 -0.71
CA VAL A 47 -3.15 -5.49 -1.84
C VAL A 47 -2.56 -6.40 -2.90
N PHE A 48 -2.99 -6.22 -4.13
CA PHE A 48 -2.50 -6.96 -5.30
C PHE A 48 -1.86 -5.99 -6.30
N ASP A 49 -0.79 -6.40 -6.95
CA ASP A 49 -0.10 -5.65 -8.00
C ASP A 49 -0.18 -6.34 -9.37
N LYS A 50 -0.80 -7.53 -9.44
CA LYS A 50 -0.93 -8.33 -10.66
C LYS A 50 -2.33 -8.87 -10.84
N GLU A 51 -2.81 -8.82 -12.08
CA GLU A 51 -4.11 -9.38 -12.44
C GLU A 51 -4.21 -10.89 -12.19
N ALA A 52 -3.13 -11.63 -12.42
CA ALA A 52 -3.12 -13.09 -12.19
C ALA A 52 -3.36 -13.43 -10.72
N ASP A 53 -2.65 -12.75 -9.80
CA ASP A 53 -2.78 -12.95 -8.36
C ASP A 53 -4.14 -12.44 -7.84
N TRP A 54 -4.68 -11.38 -8.44
CA TRP A 54 -6.04 -10.91 -8.20
C TRP A 54 -7.09 -11.98 -8.56
N LYS A 55 -6.98 -12.58 -9.73
CA LYS A 55 -7.93 -13.61 -10.19
C LYS A 55 -7.87 -14.87 -9.34
N SER A 56 -6.69 -15.32 -8.97
CA SER A 56 -6.51 -16.47 -8.07
C SER A 56 -6.82 -16.15 -6.61
N ARG A 57 -6.85 -14.87 -6.23
CA ARG A 57 -6.98 -14.39 -4.83
C ARG A 57 -5.87 -14.94 -3.95
N ASP A 58 -4.72 -15.13 -4.54
CA ASP A 58 -3.52 -15.67 -3.91
C ASP A 58 -2.37 -14.68 -4.03
N ARG A 59 -1.39 -14.77 -3.14
CA ARG A 59 -0.15 -13.98 -3.13
C ARG A 59 -0.36 -12.45 -3.21
N PRO A 60 -1.15 -11.84 -2.30
CA PRO A 60 -1.16 -10.40 -2.18
C PRO A 60 0.24 -9.88 -1.83
N VAL A 61 0.64 -8.74 -2.40
CA VAL A 61 1.95 -8.12 -2.09
C VAL A 61 2.00 -7.54 -0.69
N ARG A 62 0.83 -7.25 -0.11
CA ARG A 62 0.66 -6.82 1.28
C ARG A 62 -0.67 -7.33 1.81
N THR A 63 -0.67 -7.72 3.08
CA THR A 63 -1.89 -7.92 3.85
C THR A 63 -1.69 -7.21 5.18
N GLN A 64 -2.64 -6.37 5.53
CA GLN A 64 -2.64 -5.66 6.81
C GLN A 64 -4.04 -5.65 7.40
N LYS A 65 -4.12 -5.49 8.72
CA LYS A 65 -5.39 -5.36 9.42
C LYS A 65 -5.35 -4.25 10.47
N VAL A 66 -6.52 -3.68 10.72
CA VAL A 66 -6.75 -2.67 11.76
C VAL A 66 -8.05 -3.00 12.49
N ALA A 67 -8.20 -2.56 13.73
CA ALA A 67 -9.46 -2.70 14.45
C ALA A 67 -10.63 -2.07 13.65
N ALA A 68 -11.75 -2.78 13.58
CA ALA A 68 -12.94 -2.28 12.90
C ALA A 68 -13.60 -1.17 13.75
N GLY A 69 -14.29 -0.26 13.06
CA GLY A 69 -15.02 0.83 13.70
C GLY A 69 -15.62 1.78 12.67
N PRO A 70 -16.44 2.76 13.13
CA PRO A 70 -17.16 3.66 12.24
C PRO A 70 -16.25 4.50 11.32
N ASP A 71 -14.98 4.70 11.70
CA ASP A 71 -13.99 5.47 10.95
C ASP A 71 -12.65 4.72 10.79
N SER A 72 -12.71 3.43 10.52
CA SER A 72 -11.50 2.62 10.35
C SER A 72 -10.62 3.15 9.24
N ARG A 73 -9.34 3.34 9.54
CA ARG A 73 -8.31 3.81 8.62
C ARG A 73 -7.07 2.96 8.74
N LEU A 74 -6.51 2.62 7.61
CA LEU A 74 -5.29 1.83 7.54
C LEU A 74 -4.34 2.49 6.55
N ARG A 75 -3.09 2.69 6.94
CA ARG A 75 -2.05 3.27 6.10
C ARG A 75 -1.05 2.20 5.67
N ILE A 76 -0.90 2.04 4.38
CA ILE A 76 0.04 1.12 3.75
C ILE A 76 1.18 1.94 3.17
N GLU A 77 2.38 1.78 3.69
CA GLU A 77 3.55 2.55 3.29
C GLU A 77 4.48 1.73 2.39
N GLY A 78 5.34 2.44 1.65
CA GLY A 78 6.40 1.83 0.87
C GLY A 78 5.92 1.14 -0.41
N LEU A 79 4.77 1.55 -0.96
CA LEU A 79 4.33 1.07 -2.27
C LEU A 79 5.16 1.72 -3.37
N ALA A 80 5.72 0.91 -4.27
CA ALA A 80 6.34 1.41 -5.49
C ALA A 80 5.28 2.04 -6.41
N PRO A 81 5.64 3.04 -7.24
CA PRO A 81 4.72 3.49 -8.28
C PRO A 81 4.25 2.32 -9.14
N GLY A 82 2.95 2.21 -9.35
CA GLY A 82 2.39 1.08 -10.09
C GLY A 82 0.88 0.97 -9.98
N ARG A 83 0.35 -0.11 -10.54
CA ARG A 83 -1.07 -0.40 -10.55
C ARG A 83 -1.41 -1.44 -9.48
N TYR A 84 -2.41 -1.14 -8.66
CA TYR A 84 -2.80 -1.96 -7.53
C TYR A 84 -4.32 -2.17 -7.49
N GLY A 85 -4.73 -3.27 -6.86
CA GLY A 85 -6.12 -3.54 -6.50
C GLY A 85 -6.21 -3.93 -5.03
N LEU A 86 -7.29 -3.54 -4.37
CA LEU A 86 -7.56 -3.88 -2.98
C LEU A 86 -8.76 -4.83 -2.87
N MET A 87 -8.59 -5.88 -2.11
CA MET A 87 -9.67 -6.69 -1.54
C MET A 87 -9.72 -6.40 -0.05
N VAL A 88 -10.90 -5.99 0.44
CA VAL A 88 -11.08 -5.57 1.82
C VAL A 88 -12.29 -6.28 2.39
N PHE A 89 -12.21 -6.77 3.61
CA PHE A 89 -13.34 -7.35 4.30
C PHE A 89 -13.33 -7.02 5.80
N HIS A 90 -14.52 -7.07 6.39
CA HIS A 90 -14.73 -6.89 7.81
C HIS A 90 -14.77 -8.25 8.50
N ASP A 91 -13.64 -8.68 9.00
CA ASP A 91 -13.44 -9.90 9.77
C ASP A 91 -14.00 -9.74 11.18
N LYS A 92 -15.27 -10.06 11.35
CA LYS A 92 -16.00 -9.83 12.62
C LYS A 92 -15.56 -10.78 13.73
N ASN A 93 -15.20 -12.01 13.39
CA ASN A 93 -14.79 -13.03 14.35
C ASN A 93 -13.27 -13.10 14.56
N ASN A 94 -12.48 -12.28 13.84
CA ASN A 94 -11.02 -12.23 13.88
C ASN A 94 -10.33 -13.57 13.52
N ASP A 95 -10.93 -14.39 12.66
CA ASP A 95 -10.32 -15.64 12.19
C ASP A 95 -9.34 -15.44 11.01
N GLY A 96 -9.24 -14.22 10.49
CA GLY A 96 -8.35 -13.84 9.40
C GLY A 96 -8.84 -14.27 8.02
N ARG A 97 -10.10 -14.67 7.88
CA ARG A 97 -10.70 -15.19 6.66
C ARG A 97 -12.00 -14.47 6.34
N LEU A 98 -12.30 -14.31 5.06
CA LEU A 98 -13.63 -13.90 4.63
C LEU A 98 -14.56 -15.10 4.74
N ASN A 99 -15.42 -15.12 5.76
CA ASN A 99 -16.39 -16.19 5.96
C ASN A 99 -17.47 -16.18 4.89
N THR A 100 -17.95 -17.35 4.54
CA THR A 100 -18.98 -17.55 3.51
C THR A 100 -20.12 -18.44 4.02
N TRP A 101 -21.30 -18.22 3.46
CA TRP A 101 -22.43 -19.13 3.60
C TRP A 101 -22.14 -20.46 2.87
N PRO A 102 -22.85 -21.57 3.19
CA PRO A 102 -22.66 -22.84 2.49
C PRO A 102 -22.77 -22.77 0.96
N ILE A 103 -23.49 -21.78 0.44
CA ILE A 103 -23.63 -21.51 -1.00
C ILE A 103 -22.48 -20.70 -1.60
N GLY A 104 -21.42 -20.41 -0.82
CA GLY A 104 -20.23 -19.72 -1.28
C GLY A 104 -20.32 -18.20 -1.33
N MET A 105 -21.43 -17.59 -0.92
CA MET A 105 -21.56 -16.13 -0.80
C MET A 105 -20.90 -15.65 0.49
N PRO A 106 -20.18 -14.51 0.47
CA PRO A 106 -19.63 -13.92 1.68
C PRO A 106 -20.72 -13.67 2.74
N SER A 107 -20.45 -14.03 3.98
CA SER A 107 -21.31 -13.78 5.14
C SER A 107 -20.85 -12.54 5.93
N GLU A 108 -19.68 -12.03 5.62
CA GLU A 108 -19.08 -10.83 6.18
C GLU A 108 -19.03 -9.71 5.15
N PRO A 109 -19.14 -8.44 5.59
CA PRO A 109 -19.03 -7.30 4.68
C PRO A 109 -17.68 -7.26 3.96
N TYR A 110 -17.70 -7.04 2.67
CA TYR A 110 -16.49 -6.96 1.84
C TYR A 110 -16.61 -5.89 0.75
N GLY A 111 -15.51 -5.56 0.15
CA GLY A 111 -15.47 -4.59 -0.96
C GLY A 111 -14.12 -4.62 -1.68
N PHE A 112 -14.10 -3.89 -2.79
CA PHE A 112 -12.93 -3.76 -3.66
C PHE A 112 -12.62 -2.28 -3.87
N SER A 113 -11.33 -1.97 -4.17
CA SER A 113 -10.93 -0.62 -4.55
C SER A 113 -11.83 -0.05 -5.66
N ASN A 114 -11.91 1.26 -5.72
CA ASN A 114 -12.84 2.00 -6.58
C ASN A 114 -14.35 1.69 -6.30
N ASN A 115 -14.67 1.03 -5.19
CA ASN A 115 -16.00 0.47 -4.91
C ASN A 115 -16.52 -0.40 -6.07
N ALA A 116 -15.61 -1.07 -6.77
CA ALA A 116 -15.92 -1.93 -7.90
C ALA A 116 -16.78 -3.12 -7.49
N ARG A 117 -17.60 -3.61 -8.40
CA ARG A 117 -18.52 -4.72 -8.17
C ARG A 117 -18.37 -5.79 -9.24
N GLY A 118 -18.41 -7.04 -8.80
CA GLY A 118 -18.61 -8.16 -9.70
C GLY A 118 -20.11 -8.50 -9.81
N ARG A 119 -20.53 -9.09 -10.92
CA ARG A 119 -21.92 -9.55 -11.11
C ARG A 119 -22.19 -10.89 -10.45
N PHE A 120 -21.29 -11.85 -10.63
CA PHE A 120 -21.40 -13.22 -10.14
C PHE A 120 -20.10 -13.69 -9.46
N GLY A 121 -19.43 -12.79 -8.77
CA GLY A 121 -18.14 -13.03 -8.12
C GLY A 121 -17.40 -11.74 -7.81
N PRO A 122 -16.11 -11.81 -7.54
CA PRO A 122 -15.28 -10.63 -7.30
C PRO A 122 -15.29 -9.65 -8.47
N ALA A 123 -15.06 -8.37 -8.18
CA ALA A 123 -14.87 -7.36 -9.21
C ALA A 123 -13.69 -7.73 -10.13
N SER A 124 -13.77 -7.34 -11.41
CA SER A 124 -12.66 -7.53 -12.34
C SER A 124 -11.47 -6.67 -11.95
N TRP A 125 -10.27 -7.12 -12.34
CA TRP A 125 -9.04 -6.33 -12.17
C TRP A 125 -9.17 -4.94 -12.78
N GLN A 126 -9.72 -4.83 -13.99
CA GLN A 126 -9.89 -3.57 -14.71
C GLN A 126 -10.78 -2.58 -13.94
N ALA A 127 -11.83 -3.08 -13.30
CA ALA A 127 -12.74 -2.22 -12.53
C ALA A 127 -12.15 -1.81 -11.16
N ALA A 128 -11.42 -2.70 -10.51
CA ALA A 128 -10.89 -2.49 -9.17
C ALA A 128 -9.50 -1.84 -9.15
N SER A 129 -8.68 -2.03 -10.19
CA SER A 129 -7.31 -1.52 -10.18
C SER A 129 -7.23 0.00 -10.33
N PHE A 130 -6.24 0.59 -9.66
CA PHE A 130 -5.95 2.03 -9.68
C PHE A 130 -4.44 2.25 -9.68
N GLU A 131 -4.00 3.44 -10.12
CA GLU A 131 -2.58 3.79 -10.13
C GLU A 131 -2.17 4.48 -8.82
N VAL A 132 -1.03 4.07 -8.30
CA VAL A 132 -0.30 4.72 -7.21
C VAL A 132 0.95 5.34 -7.81
N ARG A 133 1.03 6.68 -7.82
CA ARG A 133 2.22 7.45 -8.26
C ARG A 133 2.82 8.27 -7.12
N GLY A 134 2.08 8.44 -6.06
CA GLY A 134 2.38 9.16 -4.83
C GLY A 134 1.33 8.82 -3.79
N ASP A 135 1.32 9.56 -2.68
CA ASP A 135 0.35 9.36 -1.63
C ASP A 135 -1.08 9.42 -2.18
N SER A 136 -1.89 8.45 -1.81
CA SER A 136 -3.25 8.26 -2.35
C SER A 136 -4.20 7.75 -1.28
N VAL A 137 -5.50 7.90 -1.54
CA VAL A 137 -6.57 7.48 -0.62
C VAL A 137 -7.59 6.66 -1.38
N GLN A 138 -8.01 5.54 -0.79
CA GLN A 138 -9.13 4.73 -1.23
C GLN A 138 -10.19 4.67 -0.12
N THR A 139 -11.40 5.11 -0.41
CA THR A 139 -12.54 4.99 0.51
C THR A 139 -13.47 3.90 0.01
N LEU A 140 -13.60 2.82 0.79
CA LEU A 140 -14.40 1.65 0.43
C LEU A 140 -15.60 1.52 1.35
N ARG A 141 -16.77 1.32 0.76
CA ARG A 141 -17.99 0.95 1.48
C ARG A 141 -18.18 -0.54 1.39
N LEU A 142 -17.92 -1.25 2.50
CA LEU A 142 -18.10 -2.69 2.57
C LEU A 142 -19.60 -3.05 2.64
N ARG A 143 -19.95 -4.18 2.09
CA ARG A 143 -21.35 -4.67 2.02
C ARG A 143 -21.41 -6.15 2.23
#